data_8d9bbd3fba4daac8054d933c2c06181a
#
_entry.id   8d9bbd3fba4daac8054d933c2c06181a
#
_cell.length_a   1.000
_cell.length_b   1.000
_cell.length_c   1.000
_cell.angle_alpha   90.00
_cell.angle_beta   90.00
_cell.angle_gamma   90.00
#
_symmetry.space_group_name_H-M   'P 1'
#
loop_
_entity.id
_entity.type
_entity.pdbx_description
1 polymer ?
#
loop_
_entity_poly.entity_id
_entity_poly.type
_entity_poly.pdbx_seq_one_letter_code
_entity_poly.pdbx_strand_id
1 'polypeptide(L)'
;TPEELSEQLKTLKTNGAEKLIIDLRMNPGGLVDSVVAVANQLLTGGTIVSYHTKDGHAKKFDIIGIDRVMPMVILIDEHSASASEILAGAVQDKKEGTVIGKTSYGKGTVQKIIQTGEQSALKISIAEYRTSAGRVIDKVGIIPDIEVKQTGRIFDKNTDNVIKKAIEILEN
;
A
#
# COMPACT_ATOMS: atom_id res chain seq x y z
N THR A 1 -12.27 -7.04 -0.77
CA THR A 1 -11.61 -5.87 -0.12
C THR A 1 -11.94 -4.52 -0.80
N PRO A 2 -11.88 -4.33 -2.14
CA PRO A 2 -12.28 -3.04 -2.72
C PRO A 2 -13.73 -2.65 -2.42
N GLU A 3 -14.64 -3.60 -2.45
CA GLU A 3 -16.06 -3.43 -2.13
C GLU A 3 -16.25 -3.09 -0.64
N GLU A 4 -15.61 -3.82 0.24
CA GLU A 4 -15.63 -3.56 1.69
C GLU A 4 -15.09 -2.17 2.02
N LEU A 5 -13.98 -1.76 1.36
CA LEU A 5 -13.46 -0.41 1.53
C LEU A 5 -14.48 0.64 1.09
N SER A 6 -15.14 0.43 -0.05
CA SER A 6 -16.18 1.34 -0.56
C SER A 6 -17.31 1.54 0.45
N GLU A 7 -17.80 0.45 1.03
CA GLU A 7 -18.86 0.49 2.07
C GLU A 7 -18.37 1.22 3.33
N GLN A 8 -17.15 0.91 3.79
CA GLN A 8 -16.57 1.56 4.98
C GLN A 8 -16.35 3.05 4.75
N LEU A 9 -15.79 3.45 3.62
CA LEU A 9 -15.60 4.87 3.27
C LEU A 9 -16.93 5.62 3.21
N LYS A 10 -17.98 5.01 2.66
CA LYS A 10 -19.32 5.59 2.63
C LYS A 10 -19.87 5.76 4.04
N THR A 11 -19.74 4.74 4.88
CA THR A 11 -20.18 4.78 6.28
C THR A 11 -19.43 5.85 7.09
N LEU A 12 -18.09 5.88 6.96
CA LEU A 12 -17.26 6.88 7.63
C LEU A 12 -17.64 8.31 7.22
N LYS A 13 -17.80 8.57 5.93
CA LYS A 13 -18.21 9.88 5.39
C LYS A 13 -19.60 10.29 5.91
N THR A 14 -20.55 9.35 5.92
CA THR A 14 -21.89 9.59 6.46
C THR A 14 -21.87 9.96 7.95
N ASN A 15 -20.92 9.38 8.69
CA ASN A 15 -20.69 9.67 10.11
C ASN A 15 -19.79 10.90 10.35
N GLY A 16 -19.47 11.67 9.31
CA GLY A 16 -18.73 12.92 9.44
C GLY A 16 -17.20 12.77 9.51
N ALA A 17 -16.66 11.63 9.09
CA ALA A 17 -15.19 11.48 9.00
C ALA A 17 -14.61 12.37 7.92
N GLU A 18 -13.64 13.19 8.28
CA GLU A 18 -12.94 14.12 7.39
C GLU A 18 -11.48 13.70 7.13
N LYS A 19 -10.95 12.77 7.90
CA LYS A 19 -9.57 12.30 7.89
C LYS A 19 -9.53 10.78 7.96
N LEU A 20 -8.47 10.14 7.46
CA LEU A 20 -8.40 8.69 7.32
C LEU A 20 -7.08 8.13 7.84
N ILE A 21 -7.14 7.06 8.59
CA ILE A 21 -5.99 6.21 8.91
C ILE A 21 -6.21 4.86 8.23
N ILE A 22 -5.24 4.42 7.44
CA ILE A 22 -5.23 3.10 6.81
C ILE A 22 -4.11 2.29 7.44
N ASP A 23 -4.49 1.23 8.16
CA ASP A 23 -3.53 0.36 8.82
C ASP A 23 -3.19 -0.83 7.93
N LEU A 24 -1.97 -0.84 7.41
CA LEU A 24 -1.40 -1.93 6.61
C LEU A 24 -0.38 -2.76 7.40
N ARG A 25 -0.22 -2.52 8.70
CA ARG A 25 0.65 -3.34 9.53
C ARG A 25 0.16 -4.79 9.55
N MET A 26 1.07 -5.74 9.54
CA MET A 26 0.79 -7.19 9.47
C MET A 26 0.03 -7.61 8.20
N ASN A 27 -0.08 -6.75 7.19
CA ASN A 27 -0.76 -7.07 5.93
C ASN A 27 0.24 -7.52 4.84
N PRO A 28 0.28 -8.81 4.49
CA PRO A 28 1.23 -9.35 3.49
C PRO A 28 0.87 -8.96 2.05
N GLY A 29 -0.16 -8.15 1.86
CA GLY A 29 -0.66 -7.72 0.56
C GLY A 29 -1.76 -8.62 0.00
N GLY A 30 -1.86 -8.64 -1.32
CA GLY A 30 -2.89 -9.37 -2.05
C GLY A 30 -2.71 -9.22 -3.56
N LEU A 31 -3.82 -9.23 -4.29
CA LEU A 31 -3.83 -9.12 -5.75
C LEU A 31 -3.54 -7.68 -6.19
N VAL A 32 -2.81 -7.54 -7.30
CA VAL A 32 -2.51 -6.22 -7.90
C VAL A 32 -3.79 -5.51 -8.33
N ASP A 33 -4.71 -6.22 -8.98
CA ASP A 33 -5.98 -5.62 -9.40
C ASP A 33 -6.80 -5.09 -8.21
N SER A 34 -6.71 -5.77 -7.05
CA SER A 34 -7.37 -5.30 -5.82
C SER A 34 -6.76 -4.00 -5.30
N VAL A 35 -5.43 -3.87 -5.29
CA VAL A 35 -4.80 -2.62 -4.82
C VAL A 35 -5.01 -1.49 -5.81
N VAL A 36 -5.07 -1.78 -7.11
CA VAL A 36 -5.44 -0.78 -8.13
C VAL A 36 -6.85 -0.24 -7.86
N ALA A 37 -7.81 -1.13 -7.59
CA ALA A 37 -9.19 -0.74 -7.27
C ALA A 37 -9.30 0.01 -5.93
N VAL A 38 -8.49 -0.34 -4.94
CA VAL A 38 -8.38 0.39 -3.66
C VAL A 38 -7.79 1.79 -3.88
N ALA A 39 -6.67 1.88 -4.59
CA ALA A 39 -6.02 3.15 -4.88
C ALA A 39 -6.93 4.10 -5.68
N ASN A 40 -7.75 3.56 -6.60
CA ASN A 40 -8.71 4.33 -7.38
C ASN A 40 -9.82 4.99 -6.53
N GLN A 41 -10.03 4.53 -5.29
CA GLN A 41 -10.99 5.10 -4.34
C GLN A 41 -10.36 6.12 -3.39
N LEU A 42 -9.04 6.14 -3.29
CA LEU A 42 -8.30 6.90 -2.28
C LEU A 42 -7.45 8.03 -2.86
N LEU A 43 -6.92 7.86 -4.07
CA LEU A 43 -5.90 8.72 -4.67
C LEU A 43 -6.42 9.43 -5.91
N THR A 44 -5.75 10.51 -6.28
CA THR A 44 -5.95 11.14 -7.59
C THR A 44 -5.39 10.27 -8.71
N GLY A 45 -5.82 10.53 -9.95
CA GLY A 45 -5.45 9.72 -11.11
C GLY A 45 -3.95 9.64 -11.41
N GLY A 46 -3.60 8.73 -12.32
CA GLY A 46 -2.24 8.48 -12.80
C GLY A 46 -1.66 7.14 -12.36
N THR A 47 -0.38 6.95 -12.63
CA THR A 47 0.33 5.69 -12.33
C THR A 47 0.47 5.51 -10.81
N ILE A 48 0.19 4.29 -10.32
CA ILE A 48 0.41 3.90 -8.92
C ILE A 48 1.59 2.95 -8.76
N VAL A 49 1.84 2.11 -9.75
CA VAL A 49 2.92 1.13 -9.78
C VAL A 49 3.24 0.76 -11.22
N SER A 50 4.47 0.37 -11.48
CA SER A 50 4.86 -0.29 -12.73
C SER A 50 5.62 -1.58 -12.43
N TYR A 51 5.60 -2.55 -13.36
CA TYR A 51 6.56 -3.64 -13.31
C TYR A 51 7.48 -3.60 -14.52
N HIS A 52 8.70 -4.08 -14.32
CA HIS A 52 9.76 -4.10 -15.32
C HIS A 52 10.32 -5.52 -15.45
N THR A 53 10.31 -6.07 -16.64
CA THR A 53 10.87 -7.39 -16.95
C THR A 53 12.36 -7.27 -17.31
N LYS A 54 13.09 -8.37 -17.24
CA LYS A 54 14.54 -8.40 -17.57
C LYS A 54 14.86 -8.09 -19.05
N ASP A 55 13.92 -8.33 -19.95
CA ASP A 55 14.01 -8.04 -21.37
C ASP A 55 13.62 -6.60 -21.74
N GLY A 56 13.40 -5.75 -20.74
CA GLY A 56 13.15 -4.32 -20.90
C GLY A 56 11.69 -3.93 -21.10
N HIS A 57 10.75 -4.88 -21.09
CA HIS A 57 9.33 -4.53 -21.12
C HIS A 57 8.88 -3.94 -19.79
N ALA A 58 8.03 -2.92 -19.85
CA ALA A 58 7.42 -2.31 -18.68
C ALA A 58 5.90 -2.22 -18.88
N LYS A 59 5.16 -2.44 -17.78
CA LYS A 59 3.71 -2.20 -17.74
C LYS A 59 3.39 -1.31 -16.55
N LYS A 60 2.61 -0.26 -16.80
CA LYS A 60 2.09 0.65 -15.78
C LYS A 60 0.68 0.23 -15.39
N PHE A 61 0.33 0.52 -14.13
CA PHE A 61 -1.01 0.41 -13.61
C PHE A 61 -1.47 1.81 -13.24
N ASP A 62 -2.36 2.33 -14.05
CA ASP A 62 -2.92 3.67 -13.91
C ASP A 62 -4.32 3.59 -13.30
N ILE A 63 -4.69 4.63 -12.56
CA ILE A 63 -6.02 4.83 -11.99
C ILE A 63 -6.61 6.12 -12.52
N ILE A 64 -7.94 6.20 -12.59
CA ILE A 64 -8.67 7.44 -12.82
C ILE A 64 -8.63 8.29 -11.55
N GLY A 65 -8.86 7.66 -10.41
CA GLY A 65 -8.80 8.27 -9.09
C GLY A 65 -10.04 9.09 -8.74
N ILE A 66 -9.87 9.92 -7.73
CA ILE A 66 -10.89 10.83 -7.19
C ILE A 66 -10.40 12.28 -7.29
N ASP A 67 -11.34 13.23 -7.32
CA ASP A 67 -10.99 14.66 -7.48
C ASP A 67 -10.35 15.26 -6.22
N ARG A 68 -10.73 14.76 -5.04
CA ARG A 68 -10.23 15.26 -3.76
C ARG A 68 -9.92 14.14 -2.79
N VAL A 69 -8.67 14.05 -2.41
CA VAL A 69 -8.16 13.10 -1.41
C VAL A 69 -8.52 13.58 0.01
N MET A 70 -8.98 12.67 0.86
CA MET A 70 -9.06 12.94 2.30
C MET A 70 -7.64 12.98 2.89
N PRO A 71 -7.33 13.90 3.82
CA PRO A 71 -6.09 13.82 4.58
C PRO A 71 -5.94 12.43 5.19
N MET A 72 -4.82 11.75 4.88
CA MET A 72 -4.64 10.38 5.31
C MET A 72 -3.25 10.08 5.84
N VAL A 73 -3.19 9.09 6.73
CA VAL A 73 -1.96 8.48 7.22
C VAL A 73 -2.02 6.97 6.95
N ILE A 74 -0.95 6.43 6.38
CA ILE A 74 -0.78 4.99 6.18
C ILE A 74 0.18 4.45 7.24
N LEU A 75 -0.23 3.39 7.94
CA LEU A 75 0.61 2.69 8.90
C LEU A 75 1.22 1.46 8.24
N ILE A 76 2.54 1.30 8.32
CA ILE A 76 3.28 0.13 7.81
C ILE A 76 4.21 -0.45 8.87
N ASP A 77 4.55 -1.73 8.70
CA ASP A 77 5.57 -2.43 9.47
C ASP A 77 6.36 -3.41 8.59
N GLU A 78 7.30 -4.14 9.17
CA GLU A 78 8.13 -5.15 8.50
C GLU A 78 7.34 -6.33 7.91
N HIS A 79 6.06 -6.45 8.19
CA HIS A 79 5.15 -7.48 7.65
C HIS A 79 4.24 -6.91 6.54
N SER A 80 4.23 -5.60 6.36
CA SER A 80 3.56 -4.96 5.22
C SER A 80 4.29 -5.31 3.93
N ALA A 81 3.63 -6.03 3.00
CA ALA A 81 4.32 -6.55 1.83
C ALA A 81 3.48 -6.44 0.54
N SER A 82 4.14 -6.47 -0.63
CA SER A 82 3.50 -6.61 -1.94
C SER A 82 2.46 -5.51 -2.21
N ALA A 83 1.15 -5.84 -2.33
CA ALA A 83 0.08 -4.87 -2.58
C ALA A 83 0.02 -3.74 -1.52
N SER A 84 0.35 -4.04 -0.26
CA SER A 84 0.46 -3.02 0.80
C SER A 84 1.58 -2.02 0.50
N GLU A 85 2.70 -2.50 -0.03
CA GLU A 85 3.83 -1.64 -0.42
C GLU A 85 3.51 -0.80 -1.65
N ILE A 86 2.72 -1.34 -2.59
CA ILE A 86 2.23 -0.60 -3.75
C ILE A 86 1.36 0.57 -3.31
N LEU A 87 0.41 0.35 -2.40
CA LEU A 87 -0.46 1.42 -1.91
C LEU A 87 0.32 2.47 -1.12
N ALA A 88 1.13 2.03 -0.16
CA ALA A 88 1.95 2.94 0.65
C ALA A 88 2.91 3.77 -0.21
N GLY A 89 3.59 3.12 -1.18
CA GLY A 89 4.48 3.80 -2.11
C GLY A 89 3.77 4.80 -3.02
N ALA A 90 2.56 4.47 -3.49
CA ALA A 90 1.76 5.38 -4.31
C ALA A 90 1.32 6.61 -3.52
N VAL A 91 0.84 6.44 -2.28
CA VAL A 91 0.46 7.55 -1.38
C VAL A 91 1.64 8.48 -1.14
N GLN A 92 2.82 7.92 -0.84
CA GLN A 92 4.04 8.67 -0.57
C GLN A 92 4.55 9.42 -1.79
N ASP A 93 4.65 8.75 -2.95
CA ASP A 93 5.16 9.35 -4.18
C ASP A 93 4.27 10.48 -4.70
N LYS A 94 2.94 10.33 -4.56
CA LYS A 94 1.96 11.35 -4.93
C LYS A 94 1.85 12.48 -3.91
N LYS A 95 2.43 12.32 -2.72
CA LYS A 95 2.29 13.24 -1.58
C LYS A 95 0.82 13.45 -1.17
N GLU A 96 0.03 12.40 -1.27
CA GLU A 96 -1.40 12.42 -0.97
C GLU A 96 -1.73 11.90 0.43
N GLY A 97 -0.70 11.61 1.21
CA GLY A 97 -0.78 11.22 2.62
C GLY A 97 0.62 11.02 3.20
N THR A 98 0.68 10.72 4.48
CA THR A 98 1.92 10.46 5.22
C THR A 98 2.03 8.98 5.54
N VAL A 99 3.17 8.36 5.26
CA VAL A 99 3.44 6.97 5.60
C VAL A 99 4.28 6.92 6.88
N ILE A 100 3.80 6.23 7.92
CA ILE A 100 4.49 6.14 9.20
C ILE A 100 4.63 4.69 9.66
N GLY A 101 5.57 4.45 10.56
CA GLY A 101 5.81 3.15 11.16
C GLY A 101 7.22 2.65 10.94
N LYS A 102 7.39 1.45 10.44
CA LYS A 102 8.69 0.82 10.18
C LYS A 102 8.80 0.44 8.70
N THR A 103 10.02 0.42 8.17
CA THR A 103 10.27 -0.02 6.77
C THR A 103 9.58 -1.36 6.48
N SER A 104 8.89 -1.42 5.36
CA SER A 104 8.12 -2.59 4.94
C SER A 104 9.01 -3.76 4.49
N TYR A 105 8.40 -4.88 4.16
CA TYR A 105 9.09 -6.15 3.90
C TYR A 105 10.04 -6.12 2.69
N GLY A 106 9.68 -5.41 1.62
CA GLY A 106 10.45 -5.41 0.37
C GLY A 106 10.12 -6.58 -0.56
N LYS A 107 8.84 -6.92 -0.73
CA LYS A 107 8.40 -7.93 -1.70
C LYS A 107 8.00 -7.27 -3.02
N GLY A 108 9.00 -6.92 -3.80
CA GLY A 108 8.84 -6.18 -5.05
C GLY A 108 8.88 -7.03 -6.32
N THR A 109 8.69 -8.36 -6.27
CA THR A 109 8.75 -9.23 -7.45
C THR A 109 7.38 -9.69 -7.93
N VAL A 110 7.20 -9.70 -9.27
CA VAL A 110 6.08 -10.37 -9.95
C VAL A 110 6.44 -11.83 -10.13
N GLN A 111 5.60 -12.73 -9.65
CA GLN A 111 5.80 -14.16 -9.78
C GLN A 111 4.78 -14.77 -10.74
N LYS A 112 5.24 -15.66 -11.62
CA LYS A 112 4.40 -16.46 -12.50
C LYS A 112 4.46 -17.93 -12.08
N ILE A 113 3.30 -18.57 -12.06
CA ILE A 113 3.19 -20.02 -11.88
C ILE A 113 3.04 -20.63 -13.27
N ILE A 114 3.94 -21.55 -13.61
CA ILE A 114 3.94 -22.28 -14.87
C ILE A 114 3.69 -23.75 -14.53
N GLN A 115 2.58 -24.30 -15.02
CA GLN A 115 2.29 -25.72 -14.87
C GLN A 115 3.28 -26.54 -15.70
N THR A 116 3.99 -27.48 -15.07
CA THR A 116 5.02 -28.31 -15.70
C THR A 116 4.59 -29.78 -15.83
N GLY A 117 3.45 -30.16 -15.22
CA GLY A 117 2.83 -31.48 -15.28
C GLY A 117 1.50 -31.48 -14.54
N GLU A 118 0.83 -32.63 -14.50
CA GLU A 118 -0.51 -32.73 -13.88
C GLU A 118 -0.54 -32.34 -12.40
N GLN A 119 0.55 -32.57 -11.67
CA GLN A 119 0.66 -32.31 -10.23
C GLN A 119 1.90 -31.46 -9.89
N SER A 120 2.51 -30.81 -10.88
CA SER A 120 3.73 -30.01 -10.69
C SER A 120 3.63 -28.64 -11.34
N ALA A 121 4.18 -27.64 -10.66
CA ALA A 121 4.25 -26.27 -11.17
C ALA A 121 5.55 -25.60 -10.74
N LEU A 122 6.07 -24.74 -11.59
CA LEU A 122 7.23 -23.90 -11.34
C LEU A 122 6.75 -22.48 -11.01
N LYS A 123 7.22 -21.92 -9.90
CA LYS A 123 6.99 -20.53 -9.52
C LYS A 123 8.27 -19.74 -9.74
N ILE A 124 8.24 -18.81 -10.68
CA ILE A 124 9.41 -18.00 -11.06
C ILE A 124 9.12 -16.50 -10.95
N SER A 125 10.12 -15.72 -10.55
CA SER A 125 10.06 -14.26 -10.60
C SER A 125 10.37 -13.81 -12.03
N ILE A 126 9.44 -13.04 -12.63
CA ILE A 126 9.51 -12.63 -14.03
C ILE A 126 9.71 -11.12 -14.20
N ALA A 127 9.44 -10.31 -13.17
CA ALA A 127 9.56 -8.86 -13.20
C ALA A 127 9.72 -8.28 -11.80
N GLU A 128 10.13 -7.00 -11.74
CA GLU A 128 10.23 -6.21 -10.51
C GLU A 128 9.18 -5.10 -10.51
N TYR A 129 8.55 -4.87 -9.36
CA TYR A 129 7.70 -3.72 -9.14
C TYR A 129 8.53 -2.47 -8.82
N ARG A 130 8.10 -1.35 -9.38
CA ARG A 130 8.58 -0.02 -9.03
C ARG A 130 7.41 0.87 -8.67
N THR A 131 7.61 1.74 -7.68
CA THR A 131 6.59 2.72 -7.29
C THR A 131 6.30 3.69 -8.43
N SER A 132 5.31 4.57 -8.26
CA SER A 132 4.96 5.59 -9.26
C SER A 132 6.14 6.52 -9.61
N ALA A 133 7.02 6.81 -8.67
CA ALA A 133 8.27 7.57 -8.88
C ALA A 133 9.44 6.72 -9.40
N GLY A 134 9.24 5.43 -9.69
CA GLY A 134 10.26 4.53 -10.23
C GLY A 134 11.19 3.89 -9.19
N ARG A 135 10.93 4.05 -7.90
CA ARG A 135 11.72 3.43 -6.83
C ARG A 135 11.52 1.91 -6.84
N VAL A 136 12.59 1.16 -6.66
CA VAL A 136 12.55 -0.31 -6.54
C VAL A 136 12.01 -0.69 -5.16
N ILE A 137 11.05 -1.62 -5.13
CA ILE A 137 10.47 -2.15 -3.88
C ILE A 137 11.22 -3.40 -3.42
N ASP A 138 11.69 -4.22 -4.37
CA ASP A 138 12.29 -5.53 -4.06
C ASP A 138 13.50 -5.41 -3.15
N LYS A 139 13.48 -6.11 -2.01
CA LYS A 139 14.51 -6.14 -0.96
C LYS A 139 14.82 -4.79 -0.29
N VAL A 140 14.12 -3.72 -0.70
CA VAL A 140 14.28 -2.37 -0.13
C VAL A 140 13.10 -2.02 0.76
N GLY A 141 11.88 -2.33 0.31
CA GLY A 141 10.64 -1.94 0.96
C GLY A 141 10.30 -0.47 0.76
N ILE A 142 9.25 -0.05 1.44
CA ILE A 142 8.85 1.35 1.55
C ILE A 142 9.37 1.87 2.88
N ILE A 143 10.27 2.84 2.81
CA ILE A 143 10.78 3.56 3.98
C ILE A 143 9.72 4.59 4.37
N PRO A 144 9.20 4.57 5.61
CA PRO A 144 8.17 5.52 6.03
C PRO A 144 8.71 6.96 6.04
N ASP A 145 7.82 7.93 5.88
CA ASP A 145 8.16 9.37 6.00
C ASP A 145 8.52 9.72 7.44
N ILE A 146 7.89 9.03 8.40
CA ILE A 146 8.17 9.18 9.84
C ILE A 146 8.33 7.78 10.44
N GLU A 147 9.53 7.47 10.89
CA GLU A 147 9.80 6.22 11.60
C GLU A 147 9.18 6.26 13.00
N VAL A 148 8.34 5.26 13.31
CA VAL A 148 7.71 5.09 14.62
C VAL A 148 7.85 3.64 15.05
N LYS A 149 8.69 3.40 16.08
CA LYS A 149 8.84 2.07 16.65
C LYS A 149 7.58 1.68 17.45
N GLN A 150 6.99 0.54 17.14
CA GLN A 150 5.86 0.00 17.89
C GLN A 150 6.29 -0.34 19.32
N THR A 151 5.64 0.23 20.31
CA THR A 151 5.89 -0.03 21.75
C THR A 151 4.65 -0.48 22.50
N GLY A 152 3.47 -0.13 22.00
CA GLY A 152 2.19 -0.54 22.55
C GLY A 152 1.59 -1.75 21.83
N ARG A 153 0.40 -2.12 22.25
CA ARG A 153 -0.34 -3.23 21.65
C ARG A 153 -0.99 -2.80 20.34
N ILE A 154 -0.66 -3.46 19.22
CA ILE A 154 -1.25 -3.18 17.90
C ILE A 154 -2.78 -3.28 17.97
N PHE A 155 -3.47 -2.34 17.34
CA PHE A 155 -4.94 -2.18 17.31
C PHE A 155 -5.59 -1.82 18.64
N ASP A 156 -4.84 -1.59 19.71
CA ASP A 156 -5.37 -1.04 20.96
C ASP A 156 -5.20 0.48 20.96
N LYS A 157 -6.28 1.21 20.70
CA LYS A 157 -6.28 2.68 20.63
C LYS A 157 -5.75 3.38 21.91
N ASN A 158 -5.71 2.69 23.03
CA ASN A 158 -5.20 3.24 24.28
C ASN A 158 -3.69 3.08 24.45
N THR A 159 -3.10 2.05 23.85
CA THR A 159 -1.68 1.71 24.01
C THR A 159 -0.88 1.76 22.71
N ASP A 160 -1.54 1.69 21.54
CA ASP A 160 -0.90 1.75 20.23
C ASP A 160 -0.33 3.15 19.96
N ASN A 161 0.96 3.29 20.15
CA ASN A 161 1.68 4.55 19.98
C ASN A 161 1.75 5.00 18.49
N VAL A 162 1.67 4.06 17.53
CA VAL A 162 1.69 4.39 16.10
C VAL A 162 0.37 5.00 15.69
N ILE A 163 -0.77 4.45 16.15
CA ILE A 163 -2.10 5.06 15.94
C ILE A 163 -2.17 6.46 16.58
N LYS A 164 -1.66 6.61 17.81
CA LYS A 164 -1.62 7.93 18.47
C LYS A 164 -0.83 8.95 17.65
N LYS A 165 0.32 8.54 17.10
CA LYS A 165 1.12 9.40 16.23
C LYS A 165 0.41 9.75 14.93
N ALA A 166 -0.33 8.81 14.35
CA ALA A 166 -1.16 9.08 13.17
C ALA A 166 -2.24 10.11 13.43
N ILE A 167 -2.91 10.01 14.59
CA ILE A 167 -3.93 10.99 15.01
C ILE A 167 -3.30 12.37 15.18
N GLU A 168 -2.17 12.48 15.88
CA GLU A 168 -1.42 13.72 16.06
C GLU A 168 -1.07 14.39 14.73
N ILE A 169 -0.61 13.60 13.74
CA ILE A 169 -0.28 14.12 12.39
C ILE A 169 -1.52 14.66 11.67
N LEU A 170 -2.64 14.00 11.83
CA LEU A 170 -3.88 14.42 11.18
C LEU A 170 -4.53 15.64 11.87
N GLU A 171 -4.25 15.89 13.15
CA GLU A 171 -4.80 17.02 13.89
C GLU A 171 -4.07 18.34 13.62
N ASN A 172 -2.79 18.27 13.19
CA ASN A 172 -1.96 19.42 12.83
C ASN A 172 -2.12 19.80 11.35
#